data_7d63aaaeda2e37e63f841610b269976a
#
_entry.id   7d63aaaeda2e37e63f841610b269976a
#
_cell.length_a   1.000
_cell.length_b   1.000
_cell.length_c   1.000
_cell.angle_alpha   90.00
_cell.angle_beta   90.00
_cell.angle_gamma   90.00
#
_symmetry.space_group_name_H-M   'P 1'
#
loop_
_entity.id
_entity.type
_entity.pdbx_description
1 polymer ?
#
loop_
_entity_poly.entity_id
_entity_poly.type
_entity_poly.pdbx_seq_one_letter_code
_entity_poly.pdbx_strand_id
1 'polypeptide(L)'
;MIANEQDEPKIWKAQVGPQEEMIRTAGFVDELLYGGAAGGAKTNSLINCAAADIDQGKNWNAVIFRRSYPELDDIIAQTHEWYPQLGGEYKVGAHEWHFDTGAIIRLRHIESELDFPKYQGWSISALYWDELTNWQNDKVYLMMMSRLRGPAKRKRVRCTSNPSGVGHNWVKARFVDPAPPRTLVTGENGMTRMFIPAKVTDNKILLANDPDYITRLKQVGDPDLVKAWLDGDWDAVQGAYFSAWTNEVKVPSFELNDTMPLVAAMDYGESSETAFLLATTDFDNNIFIIAEYYQANRSASQHAEAINELIDSCPFTDGRRPSIVICDPSMFTKRRLNST
;
A
#
# COMPACT_ATOMS: atom_id res chain seq x y z
N MET A 1 -46.73 -5.16 -29.40
CA MET A 1 -46.08 -5.33 -28.09
C MET A 1 -44.60 -5.59 -28.38
N ILE A 2 -43.80 -4.56 -28.25
CA ILE A 2 -42.32 -4.68 -28.36
C ILE A 2 -41.88 -5.14 -26.99
N ALA A 3 -41.36 -6.38 -26.88
CA ALA A 3 -40.77 -6.88 -25.66
C ALA A 3 -39.59 -5.98 -25.33
N ASN A 4 -39.58 -5.39 -24.14
CA ASN A 4 -38.46 -4.64 -23.61
C ASN A 4 -37.27 -5.60 -23.39
N GLU A 5 -36.18 -5.40 -24.12
CA GLU A 5 -34.89 -6.08 -23.93
C GLU A 5 -34.17 -5.67 -22.60
N GLN A 6 -34.90 -5.17 -21.60
CA GLN A 6 -34.33 -4.54 -20.41
C GLN A 6 -34.35 -5.38 -19.13
N ASP A 7 -34.76 -6.65 -19.16
CA ASP A 7 -35.01 -7.43 -17.92
C ASP A 7 -34.19 -8.71 -17.74
N GLU A 8 -33.11 -8.92 -18.45
CA GLU A 8 -32.16 -9.94 -18.02
C GLU A 8 -31.24 -9.37 -16.92
N PRO A 9 -31.12 -10.04 -15.77
CA PRO A 9 -30.23 -9.57 -14.70
C PRO A 9 -28.80 -9.45 -15.25
N LYS A 10 -28.23 -8.24 -15.17
CA LYS A 10 -26.85 -7.99 -15.57
C LYS A 10 -25.90 -8.71 -14.60
N ILE A 11 -25.56 -9.95 -14.89
CA ILE A 11 -24.57 -10.69 -14.10
C ILE A 11 -23.19 -10.06 -14.36
N TRP A 12 -22.54 -9.64 -13.29
CA TRP A 12 -21.16 -9.15 -13.39
C TRP A 12 -20.23 -10.24 -13.94
N LYS A 13 -19.39 -9.86 -14.89
CA LYS A 13 -18.35 -10.73 -15.44
C LYS A 13 -17.00 -10.01 -15.38
N ALA A 14 -15.99 -10.70 -14.84
CA ALA A 14 -14.63 -10.17 -14.87
C ALA A 14 -14.18 -9.96 -16.32
N GLN A 15 -13.55 -8.83 -16.60
CA GLN A 15 -12.87 -8.62 -17.86
C GLN A 15 -11.67 -9.55 -17.95
N VAL A 16 -11.42 -10.10 -19.14
CA VAL A 16 -10.28 -10.98 -19.40
C VAL A 16 -8.97 -10.26 -19.07
N GLY A 17 -8.10 -10.93 -18.33
CA GLY A 17 -6.83 -10.39 -17.87
C GLY A 17 -6.78 -10.19 -16.36
N PRO A 18 -6.27 -9.06 -15.84
CA PRO A 18 -6.00 -8.87 -14.41
C PRO A 18 -7.21 -9.04 -13.49
N GLN A 19 -8.42 -8.65 -13.92
CA GLN A 19 -9.64 -8.88 -13.13
C GLN A 19 -9.94 -10.37 -12.96
N GLU A 20 -9.92 -11.11 -14.08
CA GLU A 20 -10.15 -12.56 -14.07
C GLU A 20 -9.07 -13.27 -13.26
N GLU A 21 -7.80 -12.84 -13.38
CA GLU A 21 -6.69 -13.38 -12.60
C GLU A 21 -6.91 -13.17 -11.09
N MET A 22 -7.38 -12.00 -10.66
CA MET A 22 -7.68 -11.73 -9.25
C MET A 22 -8.72 -12.71 -8.69
N ILE A 23 -9.77 -12.98 -9.43
CA ILE A 23 -10.82 -13.94 -9.02
C ILE A 23 -10.25 -15.36 -8.98
N ARG A 24 -9.57 -15.80 -10.05
CA ARG A 24 -9.04 -17.14 -10.19
C ARG A 24 -8.01 -17.51 -9.13
N THR A 25 -7.21 -16.54 -8.67
CA THR A 25 -6.19 -16.73 -7.63
C THR A 25 -6.76 -16.86 -6.23
N ALA A 26 -8.07 -16.64 -6.04
CA ALA A 26 -8.72 -16.70 -4.73
C ALA A 26 -8.54 -18.06 -4.02
N GLY A 27 -8.35 -19.15 -4.77
CA GLY A 27 -8.18 -20.50 -4.24
C GLY A 27 -6.79 -20.84 -3.70
N PHE A 28 -5.72 -20.10 -4.05
CA PHE A 28 -4.34 -20.48 -3.71
C PHE A 28 -3.41 -19.34 -3.29
N VAL A 29 -3.80 -18.07 -3.44
CA VAL A 29 -3.03 -16.92 -2.97
C VAL A 29 -3.67 -16.39 -1.69
N ASP A 30 -2.88 -16.22 -0.61
CA ASP A 30 -3.38 -15.72 0.66
C ASP A 30 -3.50 -14.19 0.66
N GLU A 31 -2.46 -13.48 0.24
CA GLU A 31 -2.41 -12.03 0.14
C GLU A 31 -2.18 -11.61 -1.32
N LEU A 32 -3.05 -10.80 -1.88
CA LEU A 32 -2.93 -10.35 -3.27
C LEU A 32 -3.11 -8.83 -3.35
N LEU A 33 -2.20 -8.17 -4.06
CA LEU A 33 -2.36 -6.79 -4.50
C LEU A 33 -2.71 -6.78 -6.00
N TYR A 34 -3.88 -6.24 -6.34
CA TYR A 34 -4.23 -5.83 -7.69
C TYR A 34 -4.01 -4.32 -7.79
N GLY A 35 -2.84 -3.94 -8.26
CA GLY A 35 -2.34 -2.56 -8.16
C GLY A 35 -1.83 -2.00 -9.48
N GLY A 36 -1.92 -0.69 -9.63
CA GLY A 36 -1.41 0.00 -10.82
C GLY A 36 -2.30 1.15 -11.27
N ALA A 37 -2.48 1.28 -12.58
CA ALA A 37 -3.10 2.42 -13.25
C ALA A 37 -4.46 2.86 -12.67
N ALA A 38 -4.72 4.15 -12.70
CA ALA A 38 -6.05 4.70 -12.48
C ALA A 38 -7.03 4.18 -13.55
N GLY A 39 -8.30 3.97 -13.19
CA GLY A 39 -9.29 3.46 -14.14
C GLY A 39 -9.14 1.97 -14.52
N GLY A 40 -8.22 1.23 -13.90
CA GLY A 40 -8.00 -0.21 -14.14
C GLY A 40 -9.10 -1.15 -13.59
N ALA A 41 -10.28 -0.63 -13.24
CA ALA A 41 -11.43 -1.37 -12.68
C ALA A 41 -11.12 -2.15 -11.38
N LYS A 42 -10.15 -1.70 -10.60
CA LYS A 42 -9.66 -2.37 -9.38
C LYS A 42 -10.73 -2.51 -8.31
N THR A 43 -11.37 -1.40 -7.91
CA THR A 43 -12.44 -1.37 -6.90
C THR A 43 -13.59 -2.29 -7.28
N ASN A 44 -14.03 -2.23 -8.53
CA ASN A 44 -15.12 -3.09 -9.03
C ASN A 44 -14.73 -4.58 -8.92
N SER A 45 -13.48 -4.94 -9.23
CA SER A 45 -12.97 -6.31 -9.06
C SER A 45 -12.94 -6.73 -7.59
N LEU A 46 -12.52 -5.80 -6.70
CA LEU A 46 -12.42 -6.05 -5.26
C LEU A 46 -13.79 -6.41 -4.67
N ILE A 47 -14.81 -5.60 -4.96
CA ILE A 47 -16.19 -5.80 -4.47
C ILE A 47 -16.74 -7.14 -4.95
N ASN A 48 -16.59 -7.43 -6.24
CA ASN A 48 -17.11 -8.68 -6.80
C ASN A 48 -16.31 -9.92 -6.36
N CYS A 49 -15.00 -9.77 -6.09
CA CYS A 49 -14.21 -10.82 -5.45
C CYS A 49 -14.68 -11.10 -4.02
N ALA A 50 -15.18 -10.10 -3.29
CA ALA A 50 -15.75 -10.31 -1.96
C ALA A 50 -17.03 -11.13 -2.01
N ALA A 51 -17.82 -10.97 -3.07
CA ALA A 51 -19.05 -11.73 -3.27
C ALA A 51 -18.85 -13.13 -3.88
N ALA A 52 -17.65 -13.44 -4.38
CA ALA A 52 -17.39 -14.71 -5.08
C ALA A 52 -17.55 -15.98 -4.22
N ASP A 53 -17.57 -15.84 -2.89
CA ASP A 53 -17.68 -16.98 -1.95
C ASP A 53 -18.90 -16.92 -1.03
N ILE A 54 -19.92 -16.17 -1.38
CA ILE A 54 -21.16 -16.09 -0.59
C ILE A 54 -21.90 -17.44 -0.50
N ASP A 55 -21.60 -18.38 -1.37
CA ASP A 55 -22.07 -19.77 -1.31
C ASP A 55 -21.57 -20.55 -0.07
N GLN A 56 -20.53 -20.08 0.60
CA GLN A 56 -20.07 -20.63 1.88
C GLN A 56 -21.06 -20.31 3.04
N GLY A 57 -22.11 -19.54 2.78
CA GLY A 57 -23.17 -19.21 3.74
C GLY A 57 -22.63 -18.50 4.96
N LYS A 58 -23.14 -18.84 6.16
CA LYS A 58 -22.73 -18.20 7.45
C LYS A 58 -21.22 -18.32 7.75
N ASN A 59 -20.48 -19.17 7.04
CA ASN A 59 -19.04 -19.28 7.19
C ASN A 59 -18.31 -18.14 6.47
N TRP A 60 -19.00 -17.43 5.56
CA TRP A 60 -18.43 -16.28 4.87
C TRP A 60 -18.78 -14.98 5.54
N ASN A 61 -17.78 -14.37 6.16
CA ASN A 61 -17.85 -13.08 6.84
C ASN A 61 -16.69 -12.22 6.34
N ALA A 62 -16.93 -11.46 5.28
CA ALA A 62 -15.94 -10.61 4.64
C ALA A 62 -16.06 -9.15 5.08
N VAL A 63 -14.96 -8.42 5.02
CA VAL A 63 -14.95 -6.99 5.32
C VAL A 63 -14.18 -6.25 4.23
N ILE A 64 -14.80 -5.19 3.68
CA ILE A 64 -14.18 -4.26 2.74
C ILE A 64 -13.85 -2.98 3.50
N PHE A 65 -12.59 -2.56 3.43
CA PHE A 65 -12.09 -1.38 4.11
C PHE A 65 -11.77 -0.24 3.15
N ARG A 66 -12.14 0.97 3.56
CA ARG A 66 -11.60 2.25 3.11
C ARG A 66 -10.99 2.98 4.31
N ARG A 67 -10.12 3.95 4.06
CA ARG A 67 -9.47 4.68 5.14
C ARG A 67 -10.45 5.57 5.92
N SER A 68 -11.32 6.27 5.20
CA SER A 68 -12.30 7.18 5.80
C SER A 68 -13.74 6.81 5.45
N TYR A 69 -14.67 7.29 6.28
CA TYR A 69 -16.09 7.03 6.06
C TYR A 69 -16.62 7.61 4.72
N PRO A 70 -16.31 8.86 4.33
CA PRO A 70 -16.78 9.41 3.06
C PRO A 70 -16.31 8.60 1.84
N GLU A 71 -15.15 7.95 1.92
CA GLU A 71 -14.64 7.11 0.83
C GLU A 71 -15.46 5.83 0.63
N LEU A 72 -16.31 5.44 1.59
CA LEU A 72 -17.20 4.27 1.45
C LEU A 72 -18.39 4.53 0.51
N ASP A 73 -18.78 5.78 0.26
CA ASP A 73 -19.96 6.11 -0.54
C ASP A 73 -19.88 5.51 -1.95
N ASP A 74 -18.72 5.57 -2.59
CA ASP A 74 -18.50 4.97 -3.90
C ASP A 74 -18.61 3.43 -3.86
N ILE A 75 -18.08 2.81 -2.82
CA ILE A 75 -18.17 1.34 -2.64
C ILE A 75 -19.63 0.95 -2.39
N ILE A 76 -20.34 1.69 -1.54
CA ILE A 76 -21.77 1.46 -1.27
C ILE A 76 -22.55 1.53 -2.58
N ALA A 77 -22.36 2.59 -3.36
CA ALA A 77 -23.05 2.77 -4.64
C ALA A 77 -22.78 1.61 -5.61
N GLN A 78 -21.50 1.21 -5.77
CA GLN A 78 -21.15 0.10 -6.64
C GLN A 78 -21.68 -1.24 -6.15
N THR A 79 -21.71 -1.51 -4.82
CA THR A 79 -22.29 -2.74 -4.29
C THR A 79 -23.79 -2.82 -4.50
N HIS A 80 -24.51 -1.68 -4.51
CA HIS A 80 -25.94 -1.63 -4.85
C HIS A 80 -26.26 -2.01 -6.31
N GLU A 81 -25.29 -1.88 -7.21
CA GLU A 81 -25.43 -2.34 -8.59
C GLU A 81 -25.44 -3.87 -8.72
N TRP A 82 -24.61 -4.56 -7.89
CA TRP A 82 -24.32 -5.97 -8.10
C TRP A 82 -24.90 -6.91 -7.04
N TYR A 83 -24.88 -6.53 -5.77
CA TYR A 83 -25.22 -7.46 -4.68
C TYR A 83 -26.70 -7.82 -4.55
N PRO A 84 -27.67 -6.95 -4.91
CA PRO A 84 -29.08 -7.36 -4.92
C PRO A 84 -29.37 -8.53 -5.85
N GLN A 85 -28.66 -8.61 -6.99
CA GLN A 85 -28.80 -9.69 -7.97
C GLN A 85 -28.27 -11.05 -7.45
N LEU A 86 -27.47 -11.00 -6.37
CA LEU A 86 -26.90 -12.17 -5.69
C LEU A 86 -27.70 -12.56 -4.43
N GLY A 87 -28.92 -12.02 -4.25
CA GLY A 87 -29.74 -12.24 -3.06
C GLY A 87 -29.24 -11.46 -1.84
N GLY A 88 -28.58 -10.32 -2.06
CA GLY A 88 -28.09 -9.44 -0.99
C GLY A 88 -29.12 -8.40 -0.57
N GLU A 89 -29.30 -8.24 0.74
CA GLU A 89 -30.07 -7.15 1.37
C GLU A 89 -29.14 -6.22 2.13
N TYR A 90 -29.17 -4.93 1.83
CA TYR A 90 -28.33 -3.94 2.50
C TYR A 90 -28.94 -3.44 3.81
N LYS A 91 -28.23 -3.58 4.91
CA LYS A 91 -28.60 -3.07 6.22
C LYS A 91 -27.95 -1.70 6.44
N VAL A 92 -28.66 -0.63 6.13
CA VAL A 92 -28.17 0.76 6.11
C VAL A 92 -27.50 1.15 7.42
N GLY A 93 -28.14 0.93 8.58
CA GLY A 93 -27.62 1.34 9.89
C GLY A 93 -26.34 0.60 10.31
N ALA A 94 -26.09 -0.57 9.71
CA ALA A 94 -24.91 -1.38 10.00
C ALA A 94 -23.85 -1.32 8.88
N HIS A 95 -24.18 -0.76 7.72
CA HIS A 95 -23.34 -0.82 6.51
C HIS A 95 -22.92 -2.25 6.16
N GLU A 96 -23.89 -3.16 6.07
CA GLU A 96 -23.69 -4.59 5.85
C GLU A 96 -24.62 -5.13 4.77
N TRP A 97 -24.09 -6.00 3.94
CA TRP A 97 -24.84 -6.84 3.02
C TRP A 97 -25.06 -8.21 3.65
N HIS A 98 -26.32 -8.61 3.77
CA HIS A 98 -26.75 -9.92 4.24
C HIS A 98 -27.34 -10.68 3.04
N PHE A 99 -26.77 -11.85 2.74
CA PHE A 99 -27.17 -12.67 1.60
C PHE A 99 -28.10 -13.81 2.05
N ASP A 100 -28.98 -14.24 1.16
CA ASP A 100 -29.91 -15.36 1.40
C ASP A 100 -29.20 -16.65 1.83
N THR A 101 -27.93 -16.83 1.42
CA THR A 101 -27.07 -17.95 1.83
C THR A 101 -26.66 -17.87 3.30
N GLY A 102 -26.85 -16.72 3.96
CA GLY A 102 -26.37 -16.43 5.30
C GLY A 102 -24.98 -15.79 5.35
N ALA A 103 -24.35 -15.54 4.21
CA ALA A 103 -23.08 -14.80 4.12
C ALA A 103 -23.27 -13.35 4.47
N ILE A 104 -22.23 -12.71 4.99
CA ILE A 104 -22.23 -11.28 5.34
C ILE A 104 -20.99 -10.61 4.75
N ILE A 105 -21.20 -9.47 4.07
CA ILE A 105 -20.11 -8.57 3.65
C ILE A 105 -20.32 -7.22 4.32
N ARG A 106 -19.31 -6.78 5.07
CA ARG A 106 -19.33 -5.52 5.82
C ARG A 106 -18.51 -4.46 5.12
N LEU A 107 -19.05 -3.25 5.06
CA LEU A 107 -18.33 -2.07 4.58
C LEU A 107 -17.89 -1.26 5.78
N ARG A 108 -16.58 -1.04 5.94
CA ARG A 108 -16.01 -0.41 7.15
C ARG A 108 -14.92 0.57 6.76
N HIS A 109 -14.72 1.56 7.63
CA HIS A 109 -13.54 2.41 7.60
C HIS A 109 -12.65 2.12 8.81
N ILE A 110 -11.36 2.30 8.62
CA ILE A 110 -10.35 2.22 9.68
C ILE A 110 -9.21 3.18 9.34
N GLU A 111 -9.05 4.24 10.13
CA GLU A 111 -8.07 5.28 9.83
C GLU A 111 -6.69 4.96 10.38
N SER A 112 -6.64 4.41 11.58
CA SER A 112 -5.40 4.15 12.31
C SER A 112 -5.54 2.98 13.28
N GLU A 113 -4.44 2.66 13.99
CA GLU A 113 -4.39 1.65 15.05
C GLU A 113 -5.38 1.93 16.18
N LEU A 114 -5.75 3.20 16.40
CA LEU A 114 -6.70 3.60 17.44
C LEU A 114 -8.12 3.07 17.17
N ASP A 115 -8.43 2.75 15.93
CA ASP A 115 -9.72 2.16 15.55
C ASP A 115 -9.77 0.64 15.76
N PHE A 116 -8.62 -0.02 15.87
CA PHE A 116 -8.54 -1.47 15.96
C PHE A 116 -9.38 -2.08 17.11
N PRO A 117 -9.51 -1.46 18.31
CA PRO A 117 -10.37 -1.97 19.37
C PRO A 117 -11.83 -2.21 18.93
N LYS A 118 -12.36 -1.46 17.96
CA LYS A 118 -13.71 -1.65 17.40
C LYS A 118 -13.88 -3.04 16.75
N TYR A 119 -12.78 -3.67 16.36
CA TYR A 119 -12.74 -4.97 15.68
C TYR A 119 -12.27 -6.11 16.59
N GLN A 120 -12.08 -5.84 17.89
CA GLN A 120 -11.77 -6.89 18.86
C GLN A 120 -12.91 -7.91 18.94
N GLY A 121 -12.56 -9.18 18.99
CA GLY A 121 -13.54 -10.27 19.03
C GLY A 121 -14.09 -10.69 17.65
N TRP A 122 -13.87 -9.90 16.58
CA TRP A 122 -14.35 -10.27 15.26
C TRP A 122 -13.64 -11.51 14.71
N SER A 123 -14.43 -12.32 13.99
CA SER A 123 -13.96 -13.48 13.23
C SER A 123 -14.25 -13.21 11.76
N ILE A 124 -13.21 -12.98 10.98
CA ILE A 124 -13.31 -12.51 9.60
C ILE A 124 -12.75 -13.58 8.67
N SER A 125 -13.48 -13.89 7.61
CA SER A 125 -13.09 -14.89 6.61
C SER A 125 -12.13 -14.29 5.57
N ALA A 126 -12.35 -13.04 5.19
CA ALA A 126 -11.54 -12.35 4.21
C ALA A 126 -11.52 -10.83 4.45
N LEU A 127 -10.35 -10.24 4.24
CA LEU A 127 -10.12 -8.79 4.30
C LEU A 127 -9.93 -8.25 2.89
N TYR A 128 -10.62 -7.19 2.60
CA TYR A 128 -10.55 -6.47 1.33
C TYR A 128 -10.16 -5.02 1.61
N TRP A 129 -9.03 -4.57 1.06
CA TRP A 129 -8.51 -3.23 1.26
C TRP A 129 -8.53 -2.48 -0.06
N ASP A 130 -9.33 -1.45 -0.14
CA ASP A 130 -9.36 -0.61 -1.33
C ASP A 130 -8.52 0.65 -1.10
N GLU A 131 -7.71 1.01 -2.10
CA GLU A 131 -6.70 2.08 -2.06
C GLU A 131 -5.71 1.92 -0.88
N LEU A 132 -5.03 0.76 -0.82
CA LEU A 132 -4.15 0.38 0.30
C LEU A 132 -3.04 1.39 0.59
N THR A 133 -2.57 2.15 -0.40
CA THR A 133 -1.56 3.21 -0.21
C THR A 133 -2.07 4.43 0.55
N ASN A 134 -3.36 4.50 0.88
CA ASN A 134 -3.89 5.56 1.73
C ASN A 134 -3.44 5.41 3.20
N TRP A 135 -3.05 4.22 3.66
CA TRP A 135 -2.47 4.02 5.00
C TRP A 135 -0.96 4.22 4.96
N GLN A 136 -0.46 5.09 5.83
CA GLN A 136 0.94 5.51 5.86
C GLN A 136 1.93 4.37 6.15
N ASN A 137 1.50 3.38 6.94
CA ASN A 137 2.29 2.21 7.31
C ASN A 137 1.42 0.94 7.36
N ASP A 138 2.07 -0.21 7.52
CA ASP A 138 1.41 -1.51 7.51
C ASP A 138 0.79 -1.94 8.85
N LYS A 139 0.87 -1.14 9.91
CA LYS A 139 0.46 -1.55 11.26
C LYS A 139 -1.01 -1.98 11.32
N VAL A 140 -1.92 -1.12 10.82
CA VAL A 140 -3.36 -1.43 10.81
C VAL A 140 -3.64 -2.68 9.99
N TYR A 141 -3.00 -2.81 8.83
CA TYR A 141 -3.10 -3.97 7.96
C TYR A 141 -2.70 -5.26 8.70
N LEU A 142 -1.53 -5.27 9.34
CA LEU A 142 -1.03 -6.44 10.08
C LEU A 142 -1.90 -6.74 11.32
N MET A 143 -2.35 -5.74 12.04
CA MET A 143 -3.26 -5.92 13.18
C MET A 143 -4.57 -6.58 12.75
N MET A 144 -5.15 -6.16 11.63
CA MET A 144 -6.38 -6.74 11.10
C MET A 144 -6.20 -8.19 10.61
N MET A 145 -5.01 -8.58 10.14
CA MET A 145 -4.72 -9.97 9.80
C MET A 145 -4.93 -10.92 11.00
N SER A 146 -4.75 -10.46 12.24
CA SER A 146 -5.04 -11.25 13.43
C SER A 146 -6.54 -11.58 13.59
N ARG A 147 -7.41 -10.94 12.83
CA ARG A 147 -8.85 -11.19 12.79
C ARG A 147 -9.25 -12.23 11.75
N LEU A 148 -8.32 -12.63 10.86
CA LEU A 148 -8.55 -13.70 9.88
C LEU A 148 -8.64 -15.06 10.60
N ARG A 149 -9.85 -15.45 10.94
CA ARG A 149 -10.15 -16.70 11.66
C ARG A 149 -11.58 -17.14 11.34
N GLY A 150 -11.92 -18.35 11.75
CA GLY A 150 -13.27 -18.90 11.55
C GLY A 150 -13.28 -20.06 10.54
N PRO A 151 -14.46 -20.58 10.21
CA PRO A 151 -14.64 -21.85 9.51
C PRO A 151 -14.58 -21.77 7.98
N ALA A 152 -14.37 -20.59 7.39
CA ALA A 152 -14.26 -20.46 5.94
C ALA A 152 -13.17 -21.36 5.37
N LYS A 153 -13.42 -21.94 4.20
CA LYS A 153 -12.52 -22.88 3.52
C LYS A 153 -11.11 -22.31 3.34
N ARG A 154 -11.03 -21.02 3.00
CA ARG A 154 -9.77 -20.29 2.89
C ARG A 154 -9.92 -18.86 3.40
N LYS A 155 -9.00 -18.43 4.26
CA LYS A 155 -8.87 -17.02 4.66
C LYS A 155 -7.96 -16.34 3.66
N ARG A 156 -8.28 -15.09 3.34
CA ARG A 156 -7.48 -14.35 2.36
C ARG A 156 -7.54 -12.84 2.57
N VAL A 157 -6.58 -12.17 2.00
CA VAL A 157 -6.52 -10.71 1.90
C VAL A 157 -6.44 -10.32 0.44
N ARG A 158 -7.24 -9.35 0.05
CA ARG A 158 -7.22 -8.76 -1.30
C ARG A 158 -7.09 -7.26 -1.16
N CYS A 159 -6.18 -6.70 -1.91
CA CYS A 159 -5.88 -5.29 -1.88
C CYS A 159 -5.95 -4.71 -3.27
N THR A 160 -6.42 -3.47 -3.36
CA THR A 160 -6.28 -2.67 -4.56
C THR A 160 -5.54 -1.39 -4.23
N SER A 161 -4.80 -0.85 -5.16
CA SER A 161 -4.15 0.45 -5.01
C SER A 161 -3.65 1.03 -6.32
N ASN A 162 -3.51 2.35 -6.33
CA ASN A 162 -2.64 3.04 -7.28
C ASN A 162 -1.21 3.11 -6.71
N PRO A 163 -0.18 3.34 -7.54
CA PRO A 163 1.20 3.49 -7.06
C PRO A 163 1.43 4.72 -6.19
N SER A 164 0.52 5.69 -6.23
CA SER A 164 0.60 6.93 -5.46
C SER A 164 -0.01 6.81 -4.07
N GLY A 165 0.39 7.69 -3.15
CA GLY A 165 -0.17 7.77 -1.79
C GLY A 165 0.90 7.65 -0.71
N VAL A 166 0.54 8.04 0.51
CA VAL A 166 1.46 8.11 1.66
C VAL A 166 2.03 6.75 2.06
N GLY A 167 1.34 5.67 1.73
CA GLY A 167 1.75 4.29 2.00
C GLY A 167 2.49 3.60 0.85
N HIS A 168 2.84 4.34 -0.21
CA HIS A 168 3.50 3.78 -1.39
C HIS A 168 4.65 2.83 -1.04
N ASN A 169 5.58 3.29 -0.21
CA ASN A 169 6.82 2.56 0.08
C ASN A 169 6.57 1.20 0.73
N TRP A 170 5.71 1.12 1.75
CA TRP A 170 5.47 -0.14 2.42
C TRP A 170 4.66 -1.13 1.56
N VAL A 171 3.71 -0.61 0.76
CA VAL A 171 2.93 -1.45 -0.17
C VAL A 171 3.83 -2.01 -1.27
N LYS A 172 4.70 -1.16 -1.84
CA LYS A 172 5.69 -1.58 -2.83
C LYS A 172 6.64 -2.63 -2.27
N ALA A 173 7.26 -2.38 -1.12
CA ALA A 173 8.16 -3.31 -0.45
C ALA A 173 7.49 -4.66 -0.11
N ARG A 174 6.20 -4.65 0.24
CA ARG A 174 5.48 -5.87 0.59
C ARG A 174 5.07 -6.71 -0.60
N PHE A 175 4.62 -6.10 -1.70
CA PHE A 175 3.95 -6.79 -2.79
C PHE A 175 4.68 -6.73 -4.13
N VAL A 176 5.38 -5.63 -4.42
CA VAL A 176 5.94 -5.37 -5.76
C VAL A 176 7.41 -5.76 -5.85
N ASP A 177 8.23 -5.30 -4.90
CA ASP A 177 9.67 -5.53 -4.90
C ASP A 177 10.11 -6.99 -4.69
N PRO A 178 9.36 -7.86 -3.96
CA PRO A 178 9.83 -9.21 -3.65
C PRO A 178 10.01 -10.12 -4.86
N ALA A 179 9.25 -9.91 -5.95
CA ALA A 179 9.34 -10.74 -7.16
C ALA A 179 8.68 -10.08 -8.37
N PRO A 180 8.99 -10.52 -9.59
CA PRO A 180 8.27 -10.07 -10.79
C PRO A 180 6.74 -10.26 -10.65
N PRO A 181 5.94 -9.43 -11.33
CA PRO A 181 4.48 -9.55 -11.31
C PRO A 181 4.00 -10.98 -11.60
N ARG A 182 2.88 -11.38 -10.98
CA ARG A 182 2.26 -12.70 -11.12
C ARG A 182 3.08 -13.88 -10.58
N THR A 183 4.15 -13.58 -9.86
CA THR A 183 4.97 -14.60 -9.19
C THR A 183 4.44 -14.84 -7.78
N LEU A 184 4.28 -16.11 -7.41
CA LEU A 184 3.89 -16.50 -6.07
C LEU A 184 5.11 -16.44 -5.14
N VAL A 185 5.03 -15.63 -4.09
CA VAL A 185 6.07 -15.49 -3.07
C VAL A 185 5.52 -16.02 -1.74
N THR A 186 6.31 -16.79 -1.02
CA THR A 186 5.97 -17.19 0.36
C THR A 186 6.68 -16.25 1.34
N GLY A 187 5.91 -15.57 2.18
CA GLY A 187 6.45 -14.72 3.23
C GLY A 187 6.98 -15.52 4.43
N GLU A 188 7.68 -14.87 5.32
CA GLU A 188 8.23 -15.48 6.55
C GLU A 188 7.15 -16.09 7.45
N ASN A 189 5.94 -15.54 7.43
CA ASN A 189 4.76 -16.06 8.12
C ASN A 189 4.11 -17.28 7.45
N GLY A 190 4.70 -17.80 6.38
CA GLY A 190 4.18 -18.93 5.59
C GLY A 190 3.01 -18.57 4.66
N MET A 191 2.51 -17.33 4.67
CA MET A 191 1.45 -16.88 3.75
C MET A 191 2.01 -16.59 2.37
N THR A 192 1.25 -17.01 1.36
CA THR A 192 1.59 -16.73 -0.03
C THR A 192 1.13 -15.34 -0.45
N ARG A 193 1.96 -14.63 -1.23
CA ARG A 193 1.66 -13.31 -1.79
C ARG A 193 1.82 -13.27 -3.29
N MET A 194 1.07 -12.39 -3.93
CA MET A 194 1.19 -12.13 -5.36
C MET A 194 0.81 -10.68 -5.67
N PHE A 195 1.51 -10.10 -6.63
CA PHE A 195 1.18 -8.81 -7.24
C PHE A 195 0.65 -9.02 -8.66
N ILE A 196 -0.52 -8.47 -8.96
CA ILE A 196 -1.10 -8.41 -10.30
C ILE A 196 -1.12 -6.94 -10.73
N PRO A 197 -0.37 -6.55 -11.77
CA PRO A 197 -0.38 -5.18 -12.27
C PRO A 197 -1.67 -4.87 -13.02
N ALA A 198 -2.16 -3.63 -12.87
CA ALA A 198 -3.27 -3.07 -13.61
C ALA A 198 -2.79 -1.95 -14.53
N LYS A 199 -3.22 -1.96 -15.78
CA LYS A 199 -3.06 -0.86 -16.73
C LYS A 199 -4.42 -0.27 -17.08
N VAL A 200 -4.46 0.98 -17.49
CA VAL A 200 -5.72 1.59 -17.95
C VAL A 200 -6.30 0.83 -19.16
N THR A 201 -5.43 0.28 -20.00
CA THR A 201 -5.81 -0.49 -21.20
C THR A 201 -6.46 -1.83 -20.91
N ASP A 202 -6.39 -2.31 -19.67
CA ASP A 202 -7.04 -3.54 -19.24
C ASP A 202 -8.56 -3.33 -19.04
N ASN A 203 -9.00 -2.08 -18.81
CA ASN A 203 -10.40 -1.73 -18.65
C ASN A 203 -11.05 -1.32 -19.98
N LYS A 204 -11.35 -2.31 -20.80
CA LYS A 204 -11.95 -2.11 -22.14
C LYS A 204 -13.32 -1.44 -22.07
N ILE A 205 -14.08 -1.68 -20.99
CA ILE A 205 -15.40 -1.09 -20.79
C ILE A 205 -15.27 0.42 -20.56
N LEU A 206 -14.33 0.85 -19.73
CA LEU A 206 -14.05 2.27 -19.51
C LEU A 206 -13.67 2.96 -20.84
N LEU A 207 -12.72 2.38 -21.57
CA LEU A 207 -12.23 2.99 -22.81
C LEU A 207 -13.28 2.99 -23.93
N ALA A 208 -14.21 2.05 -23.94
CA ALA A 208 -15.32 2.05 -24.87
C ALA A 208 -16.37 3.13 -24.53
N ASN A 209 -16.63 3.35 -23.23
CA ASN A 209 -17.60 4.35 -22.77
C ASN A 209 -17.02 5.77 -22.74
N ASP A 210 -15.71 5.88 -22.58
CA ASP A 210 -14.97 7.15 -22.46
C ASP A 210 -13.63 7.09 -23.20
N PRO A 211 -13.63 7.25 -24.54
CA PRO A 211 -12.42 7.20 -25.35
C PRO A 211 -11.39 8.28 -25.02
N ASP A 212 -11.83 9.42 -24.47
CA ASP A 212 -10.97 10.56 -24.13
C ASP A 212 -10.35 10.47 -22.75
N TYR A 213 -10.63 9.42 -21.97
CA TYR A 213 -10.12 9.25 -20.61
C TYR A 213 -8.58 9.33 -20.53
N ILE A 214 -7.87 8.61 -21.40
CA ILE A 214 -6.41 8.63 -21.47
C ILE A 214 -5.90 10.03 -21.80
N THR A 215 -6.55 10.73 -22.73
CA THR A 215 -6.16 12.09 -23.13
C THR A 215 -6.27 13.06 -21.95
N ARG A 216 -7.35 12.96 -21.17
CA ARG A 216 -7.51 13.79 -19.94
C ARG A 216 -6.48 13.48 -18.87
N LEU A 217 -6.14 12.21 -18.66
CA LEU A 217 -5.07 11.82 -17.73
C LEU A 217 -3.71 12.44 -18.11
N LYS A 218 -3.39 12.48 -19.39
CA LYS A 218 -2.14 13.10 -19.89
C LYS A 218 -2.07 14.61 -19.68
N GLN A 219 -3.20 15.27 -19.50
CA GLN A 219 -3.26 16.72 -19.25
C GLN A 219 -2.89 17.14 -17.81
N VAL A 220 -2.71 16.20 -16.90
CA VAL A 220 -2.31 16.48 -15.49
C VAL A 220 -0.93 17.14 -15.42
N GLY A 221 -0.08 16.97 -16.43
CA GLY A 221 1.13 17.75 -16.64
C GLY A 221 2.39 17.25 -15.94
N ASP A 222 2.28 16.43 -14.90
CA ASP A 222 3.41 15.77 -14.24
C ASP A 222 3.70 14.42 -14.94
N PRO A 223 4.86 14.26 -15.62
CA PRO A 223 5.17 13.04 -16.38
C PRO A 223 5.21 11.77 -15.52
N ASP A 224 5.73 11.85 -14.29
CA ASP A 224 5.85 10.71 -13.40
C ASP A 224 4.47 10.29 -12.87
N LEU A 225 3.63 11.28 -12.54
CA LEU A 225 2.25 11.03 -12.15
C LEU A 225 1.44 10.43 -13.30
N VAL A 226 1.61 10.94 -14.52
CA VAL A 226 0.96 10.42 -15.72
C VAL A 226 1.38 8.97 -15.95
N LYS A 227 2.68 8.66 -15.82
CA LYS A 227 3.22 7.31 -15.97
C LYS A 227 2.67 6.36 -14.89
N ALA A 228 2.65 6.79 -13.64
CA ALA A 228 2.05 6.03 -12.55
C ALA A 228 0.57 5.73 -12.80
N TRP A 229 -0.17 6.69 -13.31
CA TRP A 229 -1.61 6.56 -13.54
C TRP A 229 -1.99 5.82 -14.82
N LEU A 230 -1.17 5.86 -15.88
CA LEU A 230 -1.44 5.16 -17.14
C LEU A 230 -0.89 3.74 -17.14
N ASP A 231 0.37 3.60 -16.74
CA ASP A 231 1.09 2.33 -16.84
C ASP A 231 1.07 1.54 -15.54
N GLY A 232 0.65 2.18 -14.42
CA GLY A 232 0.69 1.58 -13.12
C GLY A 232 2.11 1.38 -12.59
N ASP A 233 3.03 2.29 -12.98
CA ASP A 233 4.44 2.20 -12.63
C ASP A 233 4.66 2.52 -11.15
N TRP A 234 5.16 1.54 -10.41
CA TRP A 234 5.48 1.65 -8.99
C TRP A 234 6.88 2.26 -8.73
N ASP A 235 7.68 2.45 -9.76
CA ASP A 235 8.97 3.12 -9.68
C ASP A 235 8.86 4.62 -9.98
N ALA A 236 7.73 5.07 -10.55
CA ALA A 236 7.41 6.47 -10.70
C ALA A 236 7.10 7.09 -9.33
N VAL A 237 8.07 7.79 -8.77
CA VAL A 237 7.98 8.37 -7.42
C VAL A 237 7.21 9.67 -7.44
N GLN A 238 5.95 9.63 -6.99
CA GLN A 238 5.14 10.82 -6.86
C GLN A 238 5.54 11.63 -5.63
N GLY A 239 5.85 12.91 -5.83
CA GLY A 239 6.18 13.83 -4.74
C GLY A 239 7.54 13.60 -4.11
N ALA A 240 8.45 12.91 -4.78
CA ALA A 240 9.84 12.89 -4.37
C ALA A 240 10.37 14.33 -4.36
N TYR A 241 10.84 14.78 -3.21
CA TYR A 241 11.52 16.07 -3.11
C TYR A 241 12.70 16.15 -4.09
N PHE A 242 13.32 15.01 -4.36
CA PHE A 242 14.37 14.82 -5.36
C PHE A 242 13.83 13.98 -6.53
N SER A 243 13.12 14.60 -7.48
CA SER A 243 12.57 13.91 -8.66
C SER A 243 13.64 13.27 -9.57
N ALA A 244 14.86 13.79 -9.51
CA ALA A 244 16.02 13.23 -10.23
C ALA A 244 16.66 12.01 -9.55
N TRP A 245 16.13 11.55 -8.40
CA TRP A 245 16.63 10.37 -7.71
C TRP A 245 16.23 9.11 -8.46
N THR A 246 17.15 8.58 -9.26
CA THR A 246 16.98 7.35 -10.08
C THR A 246 18.04 6.31 -9.68
N ASN A 247 17.97 5.13 -10.26
CA ASN A 247 19.01 4.12 -10.05
C ASN A 247 20.39 4.55 -10.59
N GLU A 248 20.44 5.57 -11.43
CA GLU A 248 21.69 6.14 -11.96
C GLU A 248 22.51 6.87 -10.89
N VAL A 249 21.89 7.30 -9.77
CA VAL A 249 22.63 7.87 -8.64
C VAL A 249 23.31 6.81 -7.78
N LYS A 250 23.04 5.53 -8.02
CA LYS A 250 23.72 4.41 -7.34
C LYS A 250 25.05 4.13 -8.04
N VAL A 251 26.13 4.33 -7.33
CA VAL A 251 27.47 4.03 -7.84
C VAL A 251 27.99 2.72 -7.22
N PRO A 252 28.85 1.97 -7.92
CA PRO A 252 29.56 0.84 -7.32
C PRO A 252 30.34 1.30 -6.09
N SER A 253 30.45 0.44 -5.08
CA SER A 253 31.28 0.73 -3.92
C SER A 253 32.75 0.95 -4.34
N PHE A 254 33.40 1.91 -3.71
CA PHE A 254 34.79 2.25 -3.95
C PHE A 254 35.53 2.48 -2.61
N GLU A 255 36.85 2.38 -2.62
CA GLU A 255 37.68 2.65 -1.43
C GLU A 255 37.78 4.17 -1.22
N LEU A 256 37.54 4.62 0.02
CA LEU A 256 37.76 6.01 0.39
C LEU A 256 39.25 6.23 0.61
N ASN A 257 39.82 7.27 0.04
CA ASN A 257 41.14 7.67 0.38
C ASN A 257 41.15 8.61 1.61
N ASP A 258 42.33 8.74 2.26
CA ASP A 258 42.45 9.53 3.49
C ASP A 258 42.16 11.03 3.33
N THR A 259 42.19 11.53 2.11
CA THR A 259 41.94 12.95 1.82
C THR A 259 40.44 13.26 1.66
N MET A 260 39.58 12.26 1.52
CA MET A 260 38.16 12.42 1.42
C MET A 260 37.53 12.66 2.82
N PRO A 261 36.92 13.82 3.07
CA PRO A 261 36.36 14.13 4.38
C PRO A 261 35.14 13.27 4.67
N LEU A 262 35.00 12.83 5.91
CA LEU A 262 33.74 12.25 6.40
C LEU A 262 32.89 13.35 7.02
N VAL A 263 31.65 13.45 6.58
CA VAL A 263 30.64 14.38 7.09
C VAL A 263 29.36 13.61 7.41
N ALA A 264 28.53 14.13 8.29
CA ALA A 264 27.24 13.52 8.60
C ALA A 264 26.14 14.57 8.70
N ALA A 265 24.91 14.14 8.47
CA ALA A 265 23.72 14.90 8.73
C ALA A 265 22.73 14.08 9.54
N MET A 266 21.98 14.74 10.44
CA MET A 266 21.01 14.09 11.31
C MET A 266 19.75 14.94 11.45
N ASP A 267 18.60 14.27 11.33
CA ASP A 267 17.30 14.80 11.70
C ASP A 267 16.70 13.91 12.80
N TYR A 268 16.42 14.50 13.97
CA TYR A 268 15.98 13.75 15.14
C TYR A 268 14.46 13.78 15.29
N GLY A 269 13.85 12.60 15.34
CA GLY A 269 12.45 12.40 15.67
C GLY A 269 12.28 11.72 17.03
N GLU A 270 11.49 12.31 17.93
CA GLU A 270 11.19 11.68 19.24
C GLU A 270 10.14 10.57 19.12
N SER A 271 9.08 10.82 18.38
CA SER A 271 8.00 9.87 18.06
C SER A 271 7.91 9.52 16.58
N SER A 272 8.64 10.23 15.74
CA SER A 272 8.88 9.93 14.33
C SER A 272 10.26 9.32 14.15
N GLU A 273 10.60 9.03 12.91
CA GLU A 273 11.89 8.46 12.54
C GLU A 273 13.03 9.46 12.83
N THR A 274 14.11 8.96 13.39
CA THR A 274 15.41 9.64 13.39
C THR A 274 16.17 9.18 12.17
N ALA A 275 16.59 10.13 11.33
CA ALA A 275 17.41 9.89 10.15
C ALA A 275 18.85 10.35 10.41
N PHE A 276 19.84 9.52 10.05
CA PHE A 276 21.25 9.88 10.06
C PHE A 276 21.89 9.38 8.79
N LEU A 277 22.64 10.25 8.11
CA LEU A 277 23.39 9.93 6.90
C LEU A 277 24.87 10.19 7.15
N LEU A 278 25.70 9.18 6.85
CA LEU A 278 27.14 9.35 6.77
C LEU A 278 27.56 9.51 5.32
N ALA A 279 28.33 10.53 5.01
CA ALA A 279 28.70 10.88 3.66
C ALA A 279 30.19 11.25 3.54
N THR A 280 30.66 11.21 2.31
CA THR A 280 31.96 11.75 1.91
C THR A 280 31.80 12.59 0.64
N THR A 281 32.82 13.42 0.34
CA THR A 281 32.88 14.21 -0.90
C THR A 281 34.18 13.96 -1.63
N ASP A 282 34.14 14.00 -2.97
CA ASP A 282 35.33 14.02 -3.81
C ASP A 282 35.78 15.45 -4.14
N PHE A 283 36.82 15.59 -4.94
CA PHE A 283 37.37 16.89 -5.35
C PHE A 283 36.47 17.63 -6.34
N ASP A 284 35.51 16.94 -6.96
CA ASP A 284 34.52 17.52 -7.89
C ASP A 284 33.24 17.95 -7.14
N ASN A 285 33.22 17.88 -5.80
CA ASN A 285 32.08 18.13 -4.92
C ASN A 285 30.91 17.17 -5.12
N ASN A 286 31.12 15.97 -5.65
CA ASN A 286 30.10 14.93 -5.58
C ASN A 286 29.98 14.45 -4.15
N ILE A 287 28.75 14.26 -3.68
CA ILE A 287 28.44 13.75 -2.34
C ILE A 287 28.06 12.29 -2.46
N PHE A 288 28.77 11.43 -1.74
CA PHE A 288 28.50 9.99 -1.68
C PHE A 288 27.97 9.62 -0.29
N ILE A 289 26.73 9.11 -0.24
CA ILE A 289 26.18 8.54 0.99
C ILE A 289 26.74 7.13 1.15
N ILE A 290 27.44 6.88 2.27
CA ILE A 290 28.15 5.63 2.53
C ILE A 290 27.50 4.78 3.62
N ALA A 291 26.69 5.39 4.49
CA ALA A 291 25.86 4.67 5.45
C ALA A 291 24.64 5.48 5.84
N GLU A 292 23.55 4.78 6.17
CA GLU A 292 22.29 5.35 6.58
C GLU A 292 21.77 4.66 7.85
N TYR A 293 21.22 5.48 8.77
CA TYR A 293 20.43 5.03 9.89
C TYR A 293 19.04 5.69 9.81
N TYR A 294 17.99 4.87 9.88
CA TYR A 294 16.61 5.35 9.83
C TYR A 294 15.72 4.51 10.75
N GLN A 295 15.37 5.04 11.93
CA GLN A 295 14.64 4.31 12.96
C GLN A 295 13.70 5.24 13.74
N ALA A 296 12.56 4.71 14.20
CA ALA A 296 11.61 5.38 15.07
C ALA A 296 11.52 4.69 16.44
N ASN A 297 10.83 5.33 17.37
CA ASN A 297 10.45 4.77 18.67
C ASN A 297 11.64 4.33 19.55
N ARG A 298 12.72 5.09 19.53
CA ARG A 298 13.90 4.91 20.39
C ARG A 298 14.20 6.19 21.18
N SER A 299 14.78 6.04 22.36
CA SER A 299 15.30 7.19 23.12
C SER A 299 16.52 7.80 22.42
N ALA A 300 16.83 9.04 22.73
CA ALA A 300 18.01 9.73 22.17
C ALA A 300 19.30 8.94 22.44
N SER A 301 19.44 8.30 23.62
CA SER A 301 20.60 7.45 23.95
C SER A 301 20.67 6.20 23.07
N GLN A 302 19.55 5.56 22.81
CA GLN A 302 19.50 4.37 21.93
C GLN A 302 19.78 4.72 20.47
N HIS A 303 19.33 5.89 19.99
CA HIS A 303 19.72 6.38 18.67
C HIS A 303 21.22 6.66 18.60
N ALA A 304 21.80 7.33 19.61
CA ALA A 304 23.21 7.65 19.67
C ALA A 304 24.10 6.37 19.70
N GLU A 305 23.70 5.37 20.46
CA GLU A 305 24.40 4.08 20.51
C GLU A 305 24.40 3.39 19.14
N ALA A 306 23.22 3.25 18.51
CA ALA A 306 23.07 2.61 17.21
C ALA A 306 23.80 3.37 16.08
N ILE A 307 23.81 4.71 16.11
CA ILE A 307 24.55 5.53 15.15
C ILE A 307 26.07 5.34 15.34
N ASN A 308 26.55 5.27 16.59
CA ASN A 308 27.96 5.00 16.85
C ASN A 308 28.35 3.60 16.35
N GLU A 309 27.55 2.58 16.63
CA GLU A 309 27.76 1.24 16.10
C GLU A 309 27.80 1.21 14.56
N LEU A 310 26.89 1.95 13.90
CA LEU A 310 26.89 2.08 12.45
C LEU A 310 28.19 2.67 11.92
N ILE A 311 28.68 3.76 12.53
CA ILE A 311 29.94 4.39 12.13
C ILE A 311 31.10 3.45 12.35
N ASP A 312 31.19 2.77 13.51
CA ASP A 312 32.27 1.86 13.87
C ASP A 312 32.30 0.60 12.99
N SER A 313 31.12 0.12 12.56
CA SER A 313 31.02 -1.07 11.71
C SER A 313 31.07 -0.76 10.21
N CYS A 314 31.05 0.51 9.82
CA CYS A 314 31.06 0.90 8.40
C CYS A 314 32.43 0.59 7.77
N PRO A 315 32.52 -0.30 6.78
CA PRO A 315 33.78 -0.75 6.20
C PRO A 315 34.54 0.35 5.44
N PHE A 316 33.87 1.44 5.12
CA PHE A 316 34.44 2.55 4.35
C PHE A 316 35.11 3.61 5.24
N THR A 317 34.92 3.60 6.56
CA THR A 317 35.43 4.65 7.43
C THR A 317 36.86 4.38 7.92
N ASP A 318 37.30 3.13 7.93
CA ASP A 318 38.56 2.67 8.52
C ASP A 318 38.75 3.24 9.93
N GLY A 319 37.67 3.23 10.74
CA GLY A 319 37.67 3.76 12.11
C GLY A 319 37.63 5.29 12.22
N ARG A 320 37.58 6.02 11.10
CA ARG A 320 37.47 7.48 11.11
C ARG A 320 36.08 7.92 11.53
N ARG A 321 36.00 9.05 12.22
CA ARG A 321 34.73 9.71 12.60
C ARG A 321 34.43 10.89 11.68
N PRO A 322 33.13 11.25 11.46
CA PRO A 322 32.81 12.45 10.72
C PRO A 322 33.37 13.68 11.42
N SER A 323 34.03 14.55 10.64
CA SER A 323 34.56 15.81 11.11
C SER A 323 33.51 16.85 11.45
N ILE A 324 32.35 16.75 10.81
CA ILE A 324 31.19 17.63 10.97
C ILE A 324 29.93 16.77 11.01
N VAL A 325 29.05 17.06 11.97
CA VAL A 325 27.69 16.51 12.01
C VAL A 325 26.71 17.69 11.95
N ILE A 326 25.94 17.78 10.90
CA ILE A 326 24.93 18.81 10.69
C ILE A 326 23.60 18.30 11.26
N CYS A 327 23.00 19.09 12.15
CA CYS A 327 21.71 18.75 12.77
C CYS A 327 20.72 19.91 12.65
N ASP A 328 19.43 19.58 12.69
CA ASP A 328 18.40 20.61 12.77
C ASP A 328 18.56 21.42 14.08
N PRO A 329 18.52 22.77 14.02
CA PRO A 329 18.63 23.61 15.21
C PRO A 329 17.59 23.32 16.30
N SER A 330 16.43 22.78 15.95
CA SER A 330 15.38 22.42 16.91
C SER A 330 15.82 21.35 17.90
N MET A 331 16.79 20.49 17.54
CA MET A 331 17.37 19.48 18.42
C MET A 331 18.03 20.07 19.66
N PHE A 332 18.53 21.30 19.58
CA PHE A 332 19.23 22.03 20.67
C PHE A 332 18.28 22.94 21.47
N THR A 333 17.00 23.00 21.10
CA THR A 333 16.04 23.85 21.80
C THR A 333 15.55 23.13 23.06
N LYS A 334 15.90 23.63 24.25
CA LYS A 334 15.37 23.12 25.51
C LYS A 334 13.85 23.27 25.51
N ARG A 335 13.10 22.19 25.40
CA ARG A 335 11.66 22.17 25.74
C ARG A 335 11.56 22.56 27.22
N ARG A 336 10.95 23.72 27.52
CA ARG A 336 10.49 24.01 28.88
C ARG A 336 9.44 22.97 29.24
N LEU A 337 9.80 22.03 30.10
CA LEU A 337 8.84 21.19 30.79
C LEU A 337 7.92 22.12 31.56
N ASN A 338 6.70 22.36 31.05
CA ASN A 338 5.66 22.97 31.85
C ASN A 338 5.31 21.98 32.94
N SER A 339 5.84 22.25 34.13
CA SER A 339 5.38 21.62 35.37
C SER A 339 3.94 22.07 35.64
N THR A 340 3.01 21.15 35.51
CA THR A 340 1.71 21.19 36.22
C THR A 340 1.60 19.91 37.01
#